data_abc3d33423378528636693767272b3dc
#
_entry.id   abc3d33423378528636693767272b3dc
#
_cell.length_a   1.000
_cell.length_b   1.000
_cell.length_c   1.000
_cell.angle_alpha   90.00
_cell.angle_beta   90.00
_cell.angle_gamma   90.00
#
_symmetry.space_group_name_H-M   'P 1'
#
loop_
_entity.id
_entity.type
_entity.pdbx_description
1 polymer ?
#
loop_
_entity_poly.entity_id
_entity_poly.type
_entity_poly.pdbx_seq_one_letter_code
_entity_poly.pdbx_strand_id
1 'polypeptide(L)'
;MVSDLQAPLVCPREIVREDWIDYNGHLNMAYYNVIFDHGVDHFFDLLNVGAAYAASGVGSCFSLEVHLHYIQELKLGDQVEVRLQLLDYDQKRLHFFQEMYHCEKGYLAATSEQLSMLSLIHI
;
A
#
# COMPACT_ATOMS: atom_id res chain seq x y z
N MET A 1 1.72 3.18 18.64
CA MET A 1 2.84 4.02 18.14
C MET A 1 3.50 3.34 16.96
N VAL A 2 4.10 4.13 16.09
CA VAL A 2 4.78 3.60 14.90
C VAL A 2 5.86 2.59 15.28
N SER A 3 6.63 2.88 16.31
CA SER A 3 7.71 2.01 16.78
C SER A 3 7.23 0.66 17.32
N ASP A 4 5.94 0.52 17.61
CA ASP A 4 5.37 -0.71 18.16
C ASP A 4 4.92 -1.67 17.07
N LEU A 5 4.91 -1.22 15.79
CA LEU A 5 4.52 -2.07 14.68
C LEU A 5 5.65 -3.03 14.33
N GLN A 6 5.28 -4.30 14.20
CA GLN A 6 6.22 -5.32 13.76
C GLN A 6 6.57 -5.10 12.28
N ALA A 7 7.86 -5.07 11.98
CA ALA A 7 8.34 -4.86 10.62
C ALA A 7 8.89 -6.17 10.03
N PRO A 8 8.56 -6.51 8.76
CA PRO A 8 7.59 -5.79 7.93
C PRO A 8 6.15 -6.05 8.37
N LEU A 9 5.28 -5.08 8.15
CA LEU A 9 3.86 -5.27 8.34
C LEU A 9 3.31 -6.11 7.18
N VAL A 10 2.71 -7.24 7.50
CA VAL A 10 2.08 -8.11 6.48
C VAL A 10 0.62 -7.70 6.36
N CYS A 11 0.25 -7.25 5.16
CA CYS A 11 -1.12 -6.83 4.87
C CYS A 11 -2.00 -8.03 4.49
N PRO A 12 -3.33 -7.90 4.59
CA PRO A 12 -4.23 -8.98 4.17
C PRO A 12 -4.00 -9.37 2.71
N ARG A 13 -4.05 -10.66 2.43
CA ARG A 13 -3.88 -11.19 1.06
C ARG A 13 -5.04 -10.80 0.18
N GLU A 14 -4.76 -10.57 -1.10
CA GLU A 14 -5.76 -10.23 -2.10
C GLU A 14 -5.63 -11.15 -3.31
N ILE A 15 -6.74 -11.28 -4.04
CA ILE A 15 -6.78 -12.06 -5.28
C ILE A 15 -6.93 -11.10 -6.44
N VAL A 16 -6.14 -11.31 -7.50
CA VAL A 16 -6.24 -10.53 -8.73
C VAL A 16 -7.60 -10.78 -9.37
N ARG A 17 -8.38 -9.72 -9.54
CA ARG A 17 -9.77 -9.77 -10.01
C ARG A 17 -9.85 -9.65 -11.52
N GLU A 18 -10.93 -10.19 -12.09
CA GLU A 18 -11.17 -10.14 -13.54
C GLU A 18 -11.23 -8.70 -14.06
N ASP A 19 -11.86 -7.80 -13.36
CA ASP A 19 -12.00 -6.40 -13.78
C ASP A 19 -10.69 -5.60 -13.70
N TRP A 20 -9.60 -6.21 -13.20
CA TRP A 20 -8.28 -5.59 -13.15
C TRP A 20 -7.35 -6.06 -14.27
N ILE A 21 -7.81 -6.98 -15.10
CA ILE A 21 -7.00 -7.59 -16.16
C ILE A 21 -7.10 -6.77 -17.44
N ASP A 22 -5.95 -6.51 -18.07
CA ASP A 22 -5.89 -5.79 -19.34
C ASP A 22 -6.04 -6.74 -20.54
N TYR A 23 -6.01 -6.17 -21.73
CA TYR A 23 -6.20 -6.96 -22.96
C TYR A 23 -5.06 -7.94 -23.24
N ASN A 24 -3.92 -7.82 -22.53
CA ASN A 24 -2.82 -8.79 -22.62
C ASN A 24 -2.98 -9.98 -21.68
N GLY A 25 -4.04 -10.01 -20.87
CA GLY A 25 -4.28 -11.08 -19.92
C GLY A 25 -3.50 -10.94 -18.63
N HIS A 26 -2.93 -9.77 -18.36
CA HIS A 26 -2.14 -9.52 -17.15
C HIS A 26 -2.80 -8.46 -16.28
N LEU A 27 -2.42 -8.43 -15.01
CA LEU A 27 -2.84 -7.35 -14.12
C LEU A 27 -2.42 -6.02 -14.72
N ASN A 28 -3.39 -5.15 -14.95
CA ASN A 28 -3.12 -3.80 -15.48
C ASN A 28 -2.27 -3.01 -14.49
N MET A 29 -1.32 -2.24 -15.00
CA MET A 29 -0.35 -1.50 -14.20
C MET A 29 -1.02 -0.60 -13.14
N ALA A 30 -2.17 -0.02 -13.45
CA ALA A 30 -2.88 0.84 -12.51
C ALA A 30 -3.35 0.09 -11.27
N TYR A 31 -3.69 -1.18 -11.41
CA TYR A 31 -4.23 -1.98 -10.33
C TYR A 31 -3.18 -2.54 -9.38
N TYR A 32 -1.90 -2.59 -9.78
CA TYR A 32 -0.82 -2.79 -8.82
C TYR A 32 -0.88 -1.69 -7.76
N ASN A 33 -1.10 -0.44 -8.19
CA ASN A 33 -1.19 0.67 -7.26
C ASN A 33 -2.44 0.58 -6.38
N VAL A 34 -3.55 0.08 -6.90
CA VAL A 34 -4.77 -0.15 -6.11
C VAL A 34 -4.49 -1.14 -4.97
N ILE A 35 -3.80 -2.24 -5.27
CA ILE A 35 -3.45 -3.25 -4.26
C ILE A 35 -2.51 -2.64 -3.22
N PHE A 36 -1.50 -1.88 -3.64
CA PHE A 36 -0.61 -1.18 -2.71
C PHE A 36 -1.37 -0.17 -1.85
N ASP A 37 -2.36 0.53 -2.43
CA ASP A 37 -3.18 1.49 -1.69
C ASP A 37 -4.03 0.81 -0.61
N HIS A 38 -4.51 -0.41 -0.86
CA HIS A 38 -5.17 -1.20 0.19
C HIS A 38 -4.20 -1.49 1.35
N GLY A 39 -2.94 -1.76 1.04
CA GLY A 39 -1.91 -1.93 2.06
C GLY A 39 -1.68 -0.65 2.86
N VAL A 40 -1.67 0.48 2.18
CA VAL A 40 -1.55 1.80 2.82
C VAL A 40 -2.73 2.05 3.75
N ASP A 41 -3.96 1.73 3.33
CA ASP A 41 -5.15 1.88 4.16
C ASP A 41 -5.03 1.06 5.44
N HIS A 42 -4.56 -0.18 5.32
CA HIS A 42 -4.35 -1.04 6.47
C HIS A 42 -3.32 -0.45 7.44
N PHE A 43 -2.22 0.06 6.91
CA PHE A 43 -1.17 0.71 7.69
C PHE A 43 -1.69 1.95 8.41
N PHE A 44 -2.42 2.81 7.69
CA PHE A 44 -2.98 4.03 8.28
C PHE A 44 -4.02 3.72 9.35
N ASP A 45 -4.83 2.68 9.17
CA ASP A 45 -5.79 2.25 10.20
C ASP A 45 -5.08 1.81 11.48
N LEU A 46 -3.98 1.10 11.36
CA LEU A 46 -3.17 0.69 12.51
C LEU A 46 -2.55 1.89 13.24
N LEU A 47 -2.27 2.96 12.52
CA LEU A 47 -1.74 4.20 13.09
C LEU A 47 -2.83 5.15 13.57
N ASN A 48 -4.10 4.81 13.36
CA ASN A 48 -5.27 5.66 13.68
C ASN A 48 -5.28 6.98 12.91
N VAL A 49 -4.79 6.98 11.67
CA VAL A 49 -4.80 8.15 10.77
C VAL A 49 -5.51 7.84 9.45
N GLY A 50 -6.25 6.75 9.39
CA GLY A 50 -6.96 6.31 8.19
C GLY A 50 -8.36 6.93 8.04
N ALA A 51 -9.29 6.15 7.49
CA ALA A 51 -10.63 6.64 7.14
C ALA A 51 -11.39 7.22 8.33
N ALA A 52 -11.31 6.59 9.50
CA ALA A 52 -12.00 7.09 10.70
C ALA A 52 -11.43 8.44 11.15
N TYR A 53 -10.13 8.62 11.05
CA TYR A 53 -9.49 9.88 11.38
C TYR A 53 -9.92 10.99 10.41
N ALA A 54 -9.95 10.71 9.12
CA ALA A 54 -10.41 11.66 8.10
C ALA A 54 -11.87 12.04 8.33
N ALA A 55 -12.72 11.07 8.68
CA ALA A 55 -14.14 11.29 8.96
C ALA A 55 -14.37 12.15 10.21
N SER A 56 -13.42 12.16 11.16
CA SER A 56 -13.50 12.97 12.37
C SER A 56 -13.40 14.48 12.10
N GLY A 57 -12.89 14.87 10.93
CA GLY A 57 -12.69 16.25 10.56
C GLY A 57 -11.46 16.92 11.18
N VAL A 58 -10.63 16.17 11.91
CA VAL A 58 -9.41 16.69 12.53
C VAL A 58 -8.28 16.80 11.51
N GLY A 59 -8.13 15.81 10.65
CA GLY A 59 -7.08 15.79 9.66
C GLY A 59 -7.20 14.59 8.73
N SER A 60 -6.24 14.44 7.86
CA SER A 60 -6.14 13.28 6.98
C SER A 60 -4.68 13.04 6.61
N CYS A 61 -4.41 11.86 6.07
CA CYS A 61 -3.10 11.50 5.55
C CYS A 61 -3.22 11.30 4.05
N PHE A 62 -2.33 11.89 3.26
CA PHE A 62 -2.39 11.78 1.81
C PHE A 62 -1.00 11.57 1.21
N SER A 63 -0.99 11.00 0.00
CA SER A 63 0.25 10.68 -0.71
C SER A 63 0.82 11.91 -1.36
N LEU A 64 2.13 12.13 -1.17
CA LEU A 64 2.87 13.19 -1.85
C LEU A 64 3.60 12.65 -3.07
N GLU A 65 4.19 11.46 -2.95
CA GLU A 65 5.00 10.83 -3.98
C GLU A 65 4.85 9.33 -3.90
N VAL A 66 4.81 8.69 -5.06
CA VAL A 66 4.83 7.23 -5.17
C VAL A 66 5.77 6.83 -6.30
N HIS A 67 6.66 5.87 -6.03
CA HIS A 67 7.54 5.29 -7.02
C HIS A 67 7.24 3.80 -7.12
N LEU A 68 6.70 3.37 -8.26
CA LEU A 68 6.34 1.97 -8.50
C LEU A 68 7.36 1.31 -9.42
N HIS A 69 7.78 0.10 -9.04
CA HIS A 69 8.60 -0.78 -9.88
C HIS A 69 7.79 -2.02 -10.22
N TYR A 70 7.60 -2.28 -11.50
CA TYR A 70 6.93 -3.50 -11.99
C TYR A 70 8.02 -4.49 -12.34
N ILE A 71 8.04 -5.64 -11.65
CA ILE A 71 9.14 -6.60 -11.76
C ILE A 71 8.70 -7.84 -12.52
N GLN A 72 7.53 -8.38 -12.18
CA GLN A 72 7.02 -9.59 -12.81
C GLN A 72 5.50 -9.53 -12.89
N GLU A 73 4.95 -10.04 -13.98
CA GLU A 73 3.52 -9.98 -14.24
C GLU A 73 2.71 -10.86 -13.30
N LEU A 74 1.48 -10.44 -13.07
CA LEU A 74 0.47 -11.18 -12.33
C LEU A 74 -0.73 -11.44 -13.26
N LYS A 75 -1.45 -12.52 -12.98
CA LYS A 75 -2.56 -12.99 -13.80
C LYS A 75 -3.83 -13.13 -12.98
N LEU A 76 -4.95 -13.25 -13.67
CA LEU A 76 -6.24 -13.48 -13.04
C LEU A 76 -6.17 -14.64 -12.05
N GLY A 77 -6.68 -14.42 -10.84
CA GLY A 77 -6.75 -15.43 -9.80
C GLY A 77 -5.49 -15.57 -8.97
N ASP A 78 -4.39 -14.92 -9.35
CA ASP A 78 -3.19 -14.93 -8.53
C ASP A 78 -3.47 -14.29 -7.17
N GLN A 79 -3.01 -14.94 -6.11
CA GLN A 79 -3.08 -14.39 -4.77
C GLN A 79 -1.80 -13.66 -4.45
N VAL A 80 -1.92 -12.46 -3.91
CA VAL A 80 -0.78 -11.60 -3.60
C VAL A 80 -0.77 -11.18 -2.14
N GLU A 81 0.42 -10.93 -1.63
CA GLU A 81 0.64 -10.44 -0.28
C GLU A 81 1.53 -9.21 -0.34
N VAL A 82 1.07 -8.12 0.25
CA VAL A 82 1.85 -6.89 0.37
C VAL A 82 2.48 -6.86 1.75
N ARG A 83 3.77 -6.54 1.78
CA ARG A 83 4.53 -6.32 3.01
C ARG A 83 5.03 -4.89 3.01
N LEU A 84 4.76 -4.19 4.10
CA LEU A 84 5.06 -2.77 4.23
C LEU A 84 6.07 -2.54 5.34
N GLN A 85 7.07 -1.72 5.07
CA GLN A 85 8.06 -1.34 6.05
C GLN A 85 8.18 0.18 6.12
N LEU A 86 8.04 0.74 7.32
CA LEU A 86 8.30 2.15 7.56
C LEU A 86 9.81 2.37 7.52
N LEU A 87 10.26 3.28 6.65
CA LEU A 87 11.68 3.60 6.49
C LEU A 87 12.09 4.79 7.35
N ASP A 88 11.23 5.82 7.39
CA ASP A 88 11.52 7.05 8.14
C ASP A 88 10.21 7.78 8.42
N TYR A 89 10.24 8.65 9.42
CA TYR A 89 9.07 9.47 9.73
C TYR A 89 9.50 10.70 10.55
N ASP A 90 8.67 11.74 10.45
CA ASP A 90 8.75 12.90 11.32
C ASP A 90 7.35 13.24 11.84
N GLN A 91 7.14 14.46 12.35
CA GLN A 91 5.86 14.86 12.95
C GLN A 91 4.71 14.88 11.95
N LYS A 92 5.00 14.99 10.65
CA LYS A 92 3.99 15.17 9.59
C LYS A 92 4.10 14.18 8.47
N ARG A 93 5.24 13.50 8.28
CA ARG A 93 5.51 12.70 7.10
C ARG A 93 5.85 11.28 7.46
N LEU A 94 5.42 10.36 6.57
CA LEU A 94 5.74 8.94 6.63
C LEU A 94 6.39 8.54 5.33
N HIS A 95 7.54 7.91 5.41
CA HIS A 95 8.26 7.37 4.26
C HIS A 95 8.32 5.85 4.42
N PHE A 96 7.69 5.12 3.51
CA PHE A 96 7.59 3.68 3.63
C PHE A 96 7.76 2.98 2.29
N PHE A 97 8.04 1.69 2.39
CA PHE A 97 8.32 0.82 1.26
C PHE A 97 7.43 -0.40 1.32
N GLN A 98 6.86 -0.77 0.17
CA GLN A 98 6.00 -1.93 0.06
C GLN A 98 6.54 -2.89 -0.98
N GLU A 99 6.39 -4.18 -0.70
CA GLU A 99 6.72 -5.26 -1.61
C GLU A 99 5.48 -6.11 -1.83
N MET A 100 5.20 -6.46 -3.08
CA MET A 100 4.07 -7.31 -3.45
C MET A 100 4.59 -8.65 -3.93
N TYR A 101 4.22 -9.72 -3.21
CA TYR A 101 4.65 -11.09 -3.50
C TYR A 101 3.51 -11.92 -4.05
N HIS A 102 3.84 -12.79 -5.02
CA HIS A 102 2.96 -13.85 -5.45
C HIS A 102 2.96 -14.92 -4.36
N CYS A 103 1.79 -15.21 -3.77
CA CYS A 103 1.71 -16.09 -2.60
C CYS A 103 2.15 -17.52 -2.89
N GLU A 104 1.70 -18.09 -4.02
CA GLU A 104 1.98 -19.48 -4.35
C GLU A 104 3.41 -19.68 -4.82
N LYS A 105 3.87 -18.84 -5.75
CA LYS A 105 5.20 -18.99 -6.38
C LYS A 105 6.31 -18.25 -5.66
N GLY A 106 5.96 -17.36 -4.74
CA GLY A 106 6.92 -16.68 -3.88
C GLY A 106 7.76 -15.59 -4.51
N TYR A 107 7.49 -15.20 -5.78
CA TYR A 107 8.30 -14.17 -6.42
C TYR A 107 7.82 -12.75 -6.06
N LEU A 108 8.74 -11.82 -6.14
CA LEU A 108 8.44 -10.40 -5.98
C LEU A 108 7.87 -9.87 -7.30
N ALA A 109 6.63 -9.40 -7.26
CA ALA A 109 5.94 -8.91 -8.45
C ALA A 109 6.14 -7.42 -8.68
N ALA A 110 6.19 -6.63 -7.61
CA ALA A 110 6.32 -5.19 -7.69
C ALA A 110 6.76 -4.60 -6.37
N THR A 111 7.28 -3.37 -6.42
CA THR A 111 7.58 -2.59 -5.22
C THR A 111 6.99 -1.20 -5.34
N SER A 112 6.73 -0.57 -4.19
CA SER A 112 6.24 0.80 -4.11
C SER A 112 6.97 1.53 -2.99
N GLU A 113 7.60 2.64 -3.32
CA GLU A 113 8.15 3.55 -2.33
C GLU A 113 7.26 4.77 -2.26
N GLN A 114 6.84 5.16 -1.07
CA GLN A 114 5.84 6.21 -0.91
C GLN A 114 6.21 7.19 0.20
N LEU A 115 5.94 8.46 -0.07
CA LEU A 115 5.98 9.53 0.89
C LEU A 115 4.56 10.04 1.09
N SER A 116 4.09 10.03 2.33
CA SER A 116 2.77 10.52 2.72
C SER A 116 2.90 11.61 3.77
N MET A 117 1.90 12.48 3.82
CA MET A 117 1.89 13.59 4.76
C MET A 117 0.57 13.64 5.54
N LEU A 118 0.69 13.85 6.85
CA LEU A 118 -0.43 14.15 7.71
C LEU A 118 -0.77 15.63 7.56
N SER A 119 -2.03 15.93 7.25
CA SER A 119 -2.51 17.28 7.10
C SER A 119 -3.68 17.54 8.05
N LEU A 120 -3.65 18.66 8.74
CA LEU A 120 -4.76 19.08 9.59
C LEU A 120 -5.76 19.87 8.75
N ILE A 121 -7.03 19.48 8.83
CA ILE A 121 -8.06 20.04 7.96
C ILE A 121 -8.38 21.50 8.32
N HIS A 122 -8.19 21.89 9.56
CA HIS A 122 -8.59 23.18 10.07
C HIS A 122 -7.44 24.15 10.34
N ILE A 123 -6.41 24.07 9.57
CA ILE A 123 -5.29 25.00 9.68
C ILE A 123 -5.39 26.07 8.64
#